data_7bec54ee0e503a6ef724775d7e1d6a63
#
_entry.id   7bec54ee0e503a6ef724775d7e1d6a63
#
_cell.length_a   1.000
_cell.length_b   1.000
_cell.length_c   1.000
_cell.angle_alpha   90.00
_cell.angle_beta   90.00
_cell.angle_gamma   90.00
#
_symmetry.space_group_name_H-M   'P 1'
#
loop_
_entity.id
_entity.type
_entity.pdbx_description
1 polymer ?
#
loop_
_entity_poly.entity_id
_entity_poly.type
_entity_poly.pdbx_seq_one_letter_code
_entity_poly.pdbx_strand_id
1 'polypeptide(L)'
;PEATFHFPPDFKWGTATAAHQVEGNNTANDWWAWEQVEGHIAQEHCSGLACDWWQHAEADFDRAADMGHNAHRLSVEWSRIEPQEGHFDDAALERYRAMLRALRQREIEPLVTLHHFTNPLWLAEMGGWENPRAIPLFERYTARVVEALGEFCDMWCTVNEPNVVVFMGYMDGRFPPGKQNMRTAMRVARHLLRGHAAAYRRIHTLQPEARVGLAHNMRILDPANPRSFLDRRVAAWQDRSYNRAFLAPLVSGWWSLPLGFGPAWRLRKTLDWVGLNYYTRDVVAFDRRAARQLFGRNFHHEDAEPVSYTHLTLPTIYSV
;
A
#
# COMPACT_ATOMS: atom_id res chain seq x y z
N PRO A 1 5.65 -19.64 -34.92
CA PRO A 1 6.21 -18.33 -34.82
C PRO A 1 6.01 -17.83 -33.41
N GLU A 2 7.11 -17.51 -32.73
CA GLU A 2 7.07 -16.84 -31.43
C GLU A 2 6.43 -15.48 -31.63
N ALA A 3 5.38 -15.18 -30.86
CA ALA A 3 4.74 -13.88 -30.90
C ALA A 3 5.68 -12.86 -30.27
N THR A 4 6.19 -11.92 -31.07
CA THR A 4 6.99 -10.81 -30.55
C THR A 4 6.03 -9.72 -30.06
N PHE A 5 6.06 -9.45 -28.77
CA PHE A 5 5.30 -8.38 -28.15
C PHE A 5 6.16 -7.13 -28.05
N HIS A 6 5.63 -6.00 -28.50
CA HIS A 6 6.26 -4.70 -28.36
C HIS A 6 5.46 -3.86 -27.38
N PHE A 7 6.11 -3.33 -26.37
CA PHE A 7 5.50 -2.35 -25.46
C PHE A 7 5.53 -0.96 -26.12
N PRO A 8 4.57 -0.08 -25.77
CA PRO A 8 4.62 1.31 -26.24
C PRO A 8 5.96 1.97 -25.88
N PRO A 9 6.44 2.93 -26.71
CA PRO A 9 7.74 3.60 -26.46
C PRO A 9 7.83 4.33 -25.12
N ASP A 10 6.69 4.78 -24.60
CA ASP A 10 6.54 5.48 -23.31
C ASP A 10 6.28 4.54 -22.14
N PHE A 11 6.33 3.21 -22.35
CA PHE A 11 6.14 2.23 -21.29
C PHE A 11 7.21 2.36 -20.21
N LYS A 12 6.77 2.36 -18.93
CA LYS A 12 7.67 2.53 -17.80
C LYS A 12 8.09 1.17 -17.23
N TRP A 13 9.40 0.93 -17.26
CA TRP A 13 10.04 -0.22 -16.62
C TRP A 13 10.70 0.25 -15.33
N GLY A 14 10.48 -0.43 -14.22
CA GLY A 14 11.03 0.05 -12.97
C GLY A 14 10.94 -0.93 -11.82
N THR A 15 11.43 -0.48 -10.70
CA THR A 15 11.41 -1.16 -9.41
C THR A 15 10.59 -0.39 -8.38
N ALA A 16 10.31 -1.03 -7.25
CA ALA A 16 9.57 -0.41 -6.15
C ALA A 16 10.21 -0.74 -4.81
N THR A 17 10.30 0.27 -3.93
CA THR A 17 10.74 0.13 -2.55
C THR A 17 9.68 0.67 -1.59
N ALA A 18 9.72 0.22 -0.32
CA ALA A 18 8.91 0.76 0.76
C ALA A 18 9.83 1.21 1.90
N ALA A 19 9.60 2.41 2.41
CA ALA A 19 10.47 3.09 3.38
C ALA A 19 10.86 2.21 4.58
N HIS A 20 9.87 1.68 5.31
CA HIS A 20 10.15 0.83 6.46
C HIS A 20 10.94 -0.44 6.11
N GLN A 21 10.78 -0.95 4.89
CA GLN A 21 11.43 -2.18 4.43
C GLN A 21 12.91 -1.99 4.06
N VAL A 22 13.32 -0.80 3.63
CA VAL A 22 14.65 -0.61 3.04
C VAL A 22 15.49 0.48 3.70
N GLU A 23 14.88 1.52 4.26
CA GLU A 23 15.60 2.72 4.70
C GLU A 23 16.51 2.49 5.91
N GLY A 24 16.05 1.66 6.85
CA GLY A 24 16.70 1.45 8.13
C GLY A 24 16.35 2.50 9.19
N ASN A 25 16.39 2.06 10.45
CA ASN A 25 16.21 2.88 11.65
C ASN A 25 14.91 3.70 11.69
N ASN A 26 13.84 3.19 11.09
CA ASN A 26 12.49 3.77 11.15
C ASN A 26 11.79 3.38 12.46
N THR A 27 12.23 3.94 13.59
CA THR A 27 11.82 3.52 14.95
C THR A 27 10.59 4.23 15.49
N ALA A 28 10.08 5.28 14.81
CA ALA A 28 8.98 6.10 15.30
C ALA A 28 7.60 5.71 14.74
N ASN A 29 7.44 4.46 14.27
CA ASN A 29 6.20 3.96 13.69
C ASN A 29 5.66 2.70 14.40
N ASP A 30 4.41 2.38 14.11
CA ASP A 30 3.68 1.26 14.69
C ASP A 30 4.22 -0.11 14.29
N TRP A 31 4.84 -0.25 13.12
CA TRP A 31 5.50 -1.49 12.70
C TRP A 31 6.77 -1.76 13.49
N TRP A 32 7.59 -0.73 13.73
CA TRP A 32 8.73 -0.87 14.62
C TRP A 32 8.31 -1.33 16.03
N ALA A 33 7.27 -0.70 16.59
CA ALA A 33 6.75 -1.11 17.90
C ALA A 33 6.18 -2.54 17.87
N TRP A 34 5.55 -2.93 16.75
CA TRP A 34 4.99 -4.26 16.54
C TRP A 34 6.06 -5.35 16.52
N GLU A 35 7.15 -5.14 15.82
CA GLU A 35 8.23 -6.13 15.69
C GLU A 35 9.09 -6.28 16.96
N GLN A 36 8.94 -5.40 17.97
CA GLN A 36 9.56 -5.58 19.29
C GLN A 36 8.77 -6.53 20.21
N VAL A 37 7.59 -6.98 19.79
CA VAL A 37 6.74 -7.86 20.59
C VAL A 37 6.96 -9.31 20.16
N GLU A 38 7.35 -10.16 21.11
CA GLU A 38 7.60 -11.58 20.89
C GLU A 38 6.42 -12.29 20.19
N GLY A 39 6.70 -13.09 19.19
CA GLY A 39 5.71 -13.85 18.40
C GLY A 39 5.02 -13.06 17.31
N HIS A 40 5.28 -11.77 17.16
CA HIS A 40 4.67 -10.98 16.09
C HIS A 40 5.36 -11.15 14.74
N ILE A 41 6.67 -11.34 14.73
CA ILE A 41 7.46 -11.55 13.52
C ILE A 41 8.08 -12.95 13.53
N ALA A 42 8.02 -13.63 12.40
CA ALA A 42 8.64 -14.93 12.25
C ALA A 42 10.15 -14.85 12.56
N GLN A 43 10.64 -15.79 13.39
CA GLN A 43 12.04 -15.84 13.83
C GLN A 43 12.53 -14.60 14.59
N GLU A 44 11.61 -13.78 15.12
CA GLU A 44 11.92 -12.56 15.89
C GLU A 44 12.84 -11.56 15.15
N HIS A 45 12.77 -11.54 13.81
CA HIS A 45 13.54 -10.59 13.03
C HIS A 45 12.96 -9.18 13.17
N CYS A 46 13.85 -8.18 13.27
CA CYS A 46 13.50 -6.76 13.29
C CYS A 46 14.03 -6.08 12.03
N SER A 47 13.34 -5.04 11.58
CA SER A 47 13.77 -4.24 10.42
C SER A 47 15.13 -3.57 10.65
N GLY A 48 15.40 -3.06 11.85
CA GLY A 48 16.69 -2.52 12.24
C GLY A 48 17.31 -1.57 11.22
N LEU A 49 18.52 -1.90 10.78
CA LEU A 49 19.23 -1.17 9.72
C LEU A 49 18.61 -1.43 8.34
N ALA A 50 17.86 -2.51 8.18
CA ALA A 50 17.30 -2.97 6.90
C ALA A 50 18.41 -3.02 5.81
N CYS A 51 18.22 -2.31 4.70
CA CYS A 51 19.23 -2.19 3.63
C CYS A 51 20.11 -0.95 3.77
N ASP A 52 19.93 -0.20 4.84
CA ASP A 52 20.54 1.14 5.00
C ASP A 52 20.32 2.05 3.79
N TRP A 53 19.15 1.92 3.18
CA TRP A 53 18.82 2.63 1.95
C TRP A 53 18.72 4.14 2.15
N TRP A 54 18.48 4.55 3.39
CA TRP A 54 18.55 5.97 3.75
C TRP A 54 19.89 6.61 3.39
N GLN A 55 20.99 5.83 3.45
CA GLN A 55 22.32 6.29 3.10
C GLN A 55 22.71 5.93 1.66
N HIS A 56 22.18 4.82 1.12
CA HIS A 56 22.71 4.18 -0.09
C HIS A 56 21.75 4.22 -1.29
N ALA A 57 20.64 4.96 -1.24
CA ALA A 57 19.64 4.98 -2.29
C ALA A 57 20.20 5.33 -3.67
N GLU A 58 21.14 6.28 -3.74
CA GLU A 58 21.73 6.74 -5.00
C GLU A 58 22.52 5.63 -5.71
N ALA A 59 23.20 4.77 -4.96
CA ALA A 59 23.91 3.63 -5.53
C ALA A 59 22.94 2.60 -6.16
N ASP A 60 21.75 2.43 -5.57
CA ASP A 60 20.71 1.58 -6.15
C ASP A 60 20.05 2.23 -7.37
N PHE A 61 19.95 3.55 -7.40
CA PHE A 61 19.49 4.26 -8.61
C PHE A 61 20.49 4.13 -9.76
N ASP A 62 21.80 4.10 -9.49
CA ASP A 62 22.81 3.81 -10.51
C ASP A 62 22.62 2.41 -11.10
N ARG A 63 22.44 1.40 -10.24
CA ARG A 63 22.15 0.03 -10.67
C ARG A 63 20.86 -0.07 -11.48
N ALA A 64 19.80 0.63 -11.07
CA ALA A 64 18.54 0.67 -11.79
C ALA A 64 18.68 1.30 -13.18
N ALA A 65 19.44 2.40 -13.29
CA ALA A 65 19.76 3.04 -14.56
C ALA A 65 20.56 2.12 -15.48
N ASP A 66 21.60 1.45 -14.95
CA ASP A 66 22.41 0.48 -15.69
C ASP A 66 21.60 -0.71 -16.22
N MET A 67 20.53 -1.09 -15.52
CA MET A 67 19.55 -2.11 -15.93
C MET A 67 18.52 -1.60 -16.94
N GLY A 68 18.58 -0.32 -17.33
CA GLY A 68 17.65 0.30 -18.26
C GLY A 68 16.28 0.67 -17.67
N HIS A 69 16.16 0.80 -16.35
CA HIS A 69 14.94 1.27 -15.74
C HIS A 69 14.73 2.77 -16.01
N ASN A 70 13.47 3.15 -16.26
CA ASN A 70 13.06 4.53 -16.52
C ASN A 70 11.99 5.03 -15.51
N ALA A 71 11.66 4.20 -14.50
CA ALA A 71 10.77 4.58 -13.40
C ALA A 71 11.18 3.89 -12.10
N HIS A 72 10.94 4.56 -10.97
CA HIS A 72 11.12 3.97 -9.64
C HIS A 72 10.02 4.43 -8.70
N ARG A 73 9.35 3.46 -8.07
CA ARG A 73 8.38 3.75 -7.01
C ARG A 73 9.06 3.64 -5.65
N LEU A 74 8.92 4.68 -4.82
CA LEU A 74 9.37 4.65 -3.42
C LEU A 74 8.25 5.14 -2.52
N SER A 75 8.24 4.73 -1.26
CA SER A 75 7.42 5.41 -0.27
C SER A 75 8.25 6.37 0.57
N VAL A 76 7.60 7.42 1.07
CA VAL A 76 8.17 8.31 2.08
C VAL A 76 7.58 7.94 3.44
N GLU A 77 8.41 7.95 4.48
CA GLU A 77 7.99 7.50 5.81
C GLU A 77 7.37 8.65 6.60
N TRP A 78 6.06 8.53 6.85
CA TRP A 78 5.31 9.57 7.58
C TRP A 78 5.90 9.82 8.96
N SER A 79 6.25 8.76 9.69
CA SER A 79 6.83 8.86 11.02
C SER A 79 8.21 9.54 11.05
N ARG A 80 8.96 9.47 9.96
CA ARG A 80 10.24 10.15 9.81
C ARG A 80 10.04 11.63 9.49
N ILE A 81 9.05 11.93 8.64
CA ILE A 81 8.73 13.31 8.21
C ILE A 81 8.00 14.07 9.33
N GLU A 82 7.11 13.41 10.08
CA GLU A 82 6.34 13.99 11.17
C GLU A 82 6.45 13.10 12.42
N PRO A 83 7.58 13.12 13.13
CA PRO A 83 7.84 12.27 14.28
C PRO A 83 6.94 12.58 15.49
N GLN A 84 6.38 13.78 15.55
CA GLN A 84 5.39 14.22 16.53
C GLN A 84 4.28 15.00 15.81
N GLU A 85 3.04 14.91 16.31
CA GLU A 85 1.90 15.59 15.68
C GLU A 85 2.19 17.08 15.47
N GLY A 86 2.20 17.53 14.21
CA GLY A 86 2.42 18.92 13.81
C GLY A 86 3.89 19.37 13.74
N HIS A 87 4.84 18.51 14.10
CA HIS A 87 6.27 18.82 14.01
C HIS A 87 6.89 18.06 12.85
N PHE A 88 7.20 18.81 11.77
CA PHE A 88 7.79 18.25 10.56
C PHE A 88 9.32 18.37 10.59
N ASP A 89 9.99 17.27 10.23
CA ASP A 89 11.45 17.22 10.08
C ASP A 89 11.86 17.67 8.66
N ASP A 90 12.35 18.89 8.58
CA ASP A 90 12.81 19.47 7.31
C ASP A 90 14.07 18.75 6.76
N ALA A 91 14.90 18.18 7.62
CA ALA A 91 16.08 17.42 7.19
C ALA A 91 15.65 16.11 6.51
N ALA A 92 14.62 15.42 7.04
CA ALA A 92 14.04 14.25 6.40
C ALA A 92 13.43 14.60 5.04
N LEU A 93 12.70 15.71 4.94
CA LEU A 93 12.15 16.16 3.65
C LEU A 93 13.25 16.51 2.65
N GLU A 94 14.33 17.17 3.07
CA GLU A 94 15.45 17.48 2.17
C GLU A 94 16.18 16.21 1.71
N ARG A 95 16.31 15.18 2.57
CA ARG A 95 16.86 13.88 2.15
C ARG A 95 16.00 13.21 1.07
N TYR A 96 14.68 13.17 1.24
CA TYR A 96 13.79 12.67 0.18
C TYR A 96 13.87 13.51 -1.09
N ARG A 97 13.98 14.83 -0.96
CA ARG A 97 14.20 15.74 -2.09
C ARG A 97 15.47 15.39 -2.86
N ALA A 98 16.56 15.14 -2.13
CA ALA A 98 17.83 14.70 -2.74
C ALA A 98 17.68 13.37 -3.48
N MET A 99 16.98 12.39 -2.90
CA MET A 99 16.69 11.10 -3.58
C MET A 99 15.90 11.31 -4.87
N LEU A 100 14.82 12.11 -4.86
CA LEU A 100 14.02 12.36 -6.06
C LEU A 100 14.80 13.12 -7.14
N ARG A 101 15.63 14.09 -6.73
CA ARG A 101 16.55 14.79 -7.65
C ARG A 101 17.54 13.81 -8.27
N ALA A 102 18.08 12.88 -7.49
CA ALA A 102 19.01 11.86 -7.99
C ALA A 102 18.36 10.89 -9.00
N LEU A 103 17.09 10.53 -8.81
CA LEU A 103 16.32 9.78 -9.81
C LEU A 103 16.16 10.57 -11.12
N ARG A 104 15.72 11.84 -11.03
CA ARG A 104 15.56 12.71 -12.21
C ARG A 104 16.86 12.92 -12.98
N GLN A 105 17.99 13.04 -12.28
CA GLN A 105 19.32 13.15 -12.92
C GLN A 105 19.70 11.91 -13.73
N ARG A 106 19.10 10.75 -13.42
CA ARG A 106 19.29 9.47 -14.11
C ARG A 106 18.17 9.16 -15.11
N GLU A 107 17.34 10.15 -15.42
CA GLU A 107 16.16 9.99 -16.29
C GLU A 107 15.16 8.92 -15.79
N ILE A 108 15.19 8.62 -14.49
CA ILE A 108 14.24 7.73 -13.83
C ILE A 108 13.09 8.55 -13.26
N GLU A 109 11.87 8.26 -13.71
CA GLU A 109 10.66 8.93 -13.24
C GLU A 109 10.27 8.42 -11.84
N PRO A 110 10.20 9.30 -10.81
CA PRO A 110 9.78 8.88 -9.49
C PRO A 110 8.25 8.79 -9.40
N LEU A 111 7.77 7.73 -8.73
CA LEU A 111 6.41 7.57 -8.24
C LEU A 111 6.47 7.52 -6.72
N VAL A 112 5.90 8.50 -6.04
CA VAL A 112 5.97 8.60 -4.58
C VAL A 112 4.71 8.07 -3.91
N THR A 113 4.89 7.12 -3.00
CA THR A 113 3.82 6.57 -2.14
C THR A 113 3.83 7.28 -0.79
N LEU A 114 2.68 7.86 -0.41
CA LEU A 114 2.54 8.66 0.81
C LEU A 114 2.30 7.81 2.06
N HIS A 115 1.56 6.70 1.93
CA HIS A 115 1.28 5.77 3.03
C HIS A 115 1.53 4.34 2.57
N HIS A 116 2.52 3.67 3.18
CA HIS A 116 2.86 2.28 2.90
C HIS A 116 2.89 1.46 4.20
N PHE A 117 1.69 1.16 4.72
CA PHE A 117 1.37 0.38 5.92
C PHE A 117 1.66 1.05 7.26
N THR A 118 2.80 1.73 7.40
CA THR A 118 3.27 2.31 8.65
C THR A 118 2.51 3.56 9.04
N ASN A 119 2.26 3.73 10.34
CA ASN A 119 1.71 4.95 10.91
C ASN A 119 2.67 5.49 11.98
N PRO A 120 2.83 6.82 12.10
CA PRO A 120 3.57 7.38 13.23
C PRO A 120 3.02 6.88 14.57
N LEU A 121 3.88 6.67 15.57
CA LEU A 121 3.46 6.19 16.90
C LEU A 121 2.39 7.09 17.51
N TRP A 122 2.53 8.42 17.43
CA TRP A 122 1.53 9.35 17.95
C TRP A 122 0.16 9.18 17.28
N LEU A 123 0.10 8.81 15.97
CA LEU A 123 -1.15 8.52 15.28
C LEU A 123 -1.71 7.16 15.72
N ALA A 124 -0.85 6.15 15.85
CA ALA A 124 -1.25 4.82 16.32
C ALA A 124 -1.82 4.87 17.75
N GLU A 125 -1.19 5.63 18.65
CA GLU A 125 -1.63 5.83 20.03
C GLU A 125 -3.02 6.49 20.14
N MET A 126 -3.37 7.38 19.21
CA MET A 126 -4.73 7.95 19.15
C MET A 126 -5.74 7.05 18.45
N GLY A 127 -5.36 5.83 18.06
CA GLY A 127 -6.22 4.82 17.44
C GLY A 127 -6.02 4.69 15.91
N GLY A 128 -5.01 5.31 15.33
CA GLY A 128 -4.68 5.19 13.91
C GLY A 128 -5.85 5.51 13.00
N TRP A 129 -6.04 4.71 11.96
CA TRP A 129 -7.15 4.84 11.02
C TRP A 129 -8.54 4.51 11.58
N GLU A 130 -8.66 4.04 12.82
CA GLU A 130 -9.97 3.94 13.49
C GLU A 130 -10.50 5.32 13.88
N ASN A 131 -9.60 6.25 14.18
CA ASN A 131 -9.93 7.61 14.54
C ASN A 131 -10.19 8.43 13.26
N PRO A 132 -11.35 9.10 13.11
CA PRO A 132 -11.63 9.92 11.94
C PRO A 132 -10.69 11.13 11.80
N ARG A 133 -9.98 11.53 12.85
CA ARG A 133 -8.93 12.56 12.78
C ARG A 133 -7.75 12.16 11.89
N ALA A 134 -7.53 10.86 11.65
CA ALA A 134 -6.50 10.41 10.70
C ALA A 134 -6.69 11.01 9.30
N ILE A 135 -7.92 11.29 8.88
CA ILE A 135 -8.22 11.85 7.55
C ILE A 135 -7.62 13.25 7.38
N PRO A 136 -7.97 14.28 8.18
CA PRO A 136 -7.37 15.60 8.05
C PRO A 136 -5.87 15.63 8.41
N LEU A 137 -5.40 14.74 9.27
CA LEU A 137 -3.97 14.62 9.59
C LEU A 137 -3.18 14.09 8.38
N PHE A 138 -3.70 13.10 7.68
CA PHE A 138 -3.11 12.59 6.44
C PHE A 138 -3.15 13.64 5.31
N GLU A 139 -4.23 14.42 5.20
CA GLU A 139 -4.31 15.53 4.24
C GLU A 139 -3.25 16.60 4.53
N ARG A 140 -3.05 16.97 5.80
CA ARG A 140 -2.01 17.92 6.23
C ARG A 140 -0.61 17.41 5.89
N TYR A 141 -0.31 16.15 6.25
CA TYR A 141 0.94 15.49 5.90
C TYR A 141 1.16 15.47 4.38
N THR A 142 0.15 15.07 3.61
CA THR A 142 0.19 15.09 2.15
C THR A 142 0.55 16.48 1.61
N ALA A 143 -0.07 17.53 2.13
CA ALA A 143 0.24 18.89 1.72
C ALA A 143 1.72 19.22 1.91
N ARG A 144 2.25 18.93 3.11
CA ARG A 144 3.65 19.20 3.43
C ARG A 144 4.63 18.45 2.54
N VAL A 145 4.33 17.18 2.24
CA VAL A 145 5.16 16.35 1.36
C VAL A 145 5.13 16.88 -0.07
N VAL A 146 3.95 17.19 -0.60
CA VAL A 146 3.81 17.72 -1.98
C VAL A 146 4.46 19.09 -2.14
N GLU A 147 4.32 19.98 -1.17
CA GLU A 147 5.01 21.28 -1.15
C GLU A 147 6.54 21.13 -1.19
N ALA A 148 7.07 20.12 -0.50
CA ALA A 148 8.51 19.88 -0.44
C ALA A 148 9.06 19.13 -1.66
N LEU A 149 8.31 18.17 -2.21
CA LEU A 149 8.81 17.21 -3.20
C LEU A 149 8.22 17.38 -4.61
N GLY A 150 7.16 18.17 -4.76
CA GLY A 150 6.40 18.32 -6.01
C GLY A 150 7.21 18.89 -7.18
N GLU A 151 8.34 19.52 -6.94
CA GLU A 151 9.28 19.94 -8.00
C GLU A 151 9.86 18.74 -8.77
N PHE A 152 10.03 17.59 -8.10
CA PHE A 152 10.66 16.39 -8.68
C PHE A 152 9.69 15.26 -8.96
N CYS A 153 8.45 15.32 -8.45
CA CYS A 153 7.46 14.26 -8.58
C CYS A 153 6.10 14.83 -8.96
N ASP A 154 5.48 14.24 -9.96
CA ASP A 154 4.11 14.53 -10.40
C ASP A 154 3.21 13.28 -10.36
N MET A 155 3.74 12.12 -9.96
CA MET A 155 3.00 10.88 -9.87
C MET A 155 2.94 10.37 -8.42
N TRP A 156 1.74 10.38 -7.85
CA TRP A 156 1.52 10.14 -6.42
C TRP A 156 0.63 8.93 -6.18
N CYS A 157 1.12 8.00 -5.34
CA CYS A 157 0.34 6.94 -4.76
C CYS A 157 -0.06 7.34 -3.32
N THR A 158 -1.32 7.62 -3.09
CA THR A 158 -1.75 8.09 -1.75
C THR A 158 -1.66 7.01 -0.70
N VAL A 159 -2.21 5.82 -0.99
CA VAL A 159 -2.24 4.67 -0.07
C VAL A 159 -1.86 3.41 -0.82
N ASN A 160 -0.90 2.67 -0.27
CA ASN A 160 -0.59 1.33 -0.74
C ASN A 160 -1.50 0.31 -0.06
N GLU A 161 -2.18 -0.47 -0.85
CA GLU A 161 -2.96 -1.66 -0.45
C GLU A 161 -3.90 -1.43 0.75
N PRO A 162 -4.86 -0.49 0.65
CA PRO A 162 -5.79 -0.24 1.76
C PRO A 162 -6.57 -1.50 2.16
N ASN A 163 -6.81 -2.42 1.23
CA ASN A 163 -7.44 -3.71 1.52
C ASN A 163 -6.53 -4.60 2.40
N VAL A 164 -5.23 -4.64 2.16
CA VAL A 164 -4.28 -5.43 2.99
C VAL A 164 -4.20 -4.85 4.39
N VAL A 165 -4.07 -3.51 4.53
CA VAL A 165 -4.13 -2.85 5.85
C VAL A 165 -5.36 -3.31 6.64
N VAL A 166 -6.53 -3.32 5.99
CA VAL A 166 -7.79 -3.69 6.64
C VAL A 166 -7.86 -5.18 6.97
N PHE A 167 -7.53 -6.05 6.02
CA PHE A 167 -7.61 -7.49 6.24
C PHE A 167 -6.58 -7.98 7.24
N MET A 168 -5.32 -7.59 7.08
CA MET A 168 -4.22 -8.08 7.92
C MET A 168 -4.20 -7.44 9.30
N GLY A 169 -4.51 -6.14 9.40
CA GLY A 169 -4.45 -5.41 10.66
C GLY A 169 -5.72 -5.51 11.50
N TYR A 170 -6.90 -5.70 10.89
CA TYR A 170 -8.18 -5.57 11.59
C TYR A 170 -9.12 -6.78 11.46
N MET A 171 -8.85 -7.71 10.55
CA MET A 171 -9.63 -8.96 10.41
C MET A 171 -8.84 -10.19 10.81
N ASP A 172 -7.60 -10.29 10.35
CA ASP A 172 -6.69 -11.41 10.63
C ASP A 172 -5.84 -11.16 11.88
N GLY A 173 -5.41 -9.93 12.10
CA GLY A 173 -4.66 -9.51 13.28
C GLY A 173 -3.16 -9.81 13.20
N ARG A 174 -2.62 -10.12 12.01
CA ARG A 174 -1.18 -10.40 11.82
C ARG A 174 -0.33 -9.15 11.59
N PHE A 175 -0.96 -8.02 11.27
CA PHE A 175 -0.30 -6.71 11.15
C PHE A 175 -0.74 -5.79 12.29
N PRO A 176 0.01 -4.71 12.57
CA PRO A 176 -0.46 -3.67 13.48
C PRO A 176 -1.85 -3.17 13.07
N PRO A 177 -2.77 -2.91 14.00
CA PRO A 177 -2.68 -3.03 15.45
C PRO A 177 -3.10 -4.41 16.02
N GLY A 178 -3.13 -5.47 15.23
CA GLY A 178 -3.41 -6.83 15.69
C GLY A 178 -4.87 -7.12 16.04
N LYS A 179 -5.82 -6.37 15.49
CA LYS A 179 -7.24 -6.50 15.83
C LYS A 179 -7.95 -7.55 14.97
N GLN A 180 -8.98 -8.17 15.55
CA GLN A 180 -9.84 -9.12 14.86
C GLN A 180 -11.30 -8.68 15.02
N ASN A 181 -11.70 -7.59 14.36
CA ASN A 181 -13.05 -7.03 14.48
C ASN A 181 -13.56 -6.49 13.15
N MET A 182 -14.56 -7.15 12.57
CA MET A 182 -15.15 -6.80 11.29
C MET A 182 -15.73 -5.37 11.24
N ARG A 183 -16.39 -4.92 12.31
CA ARG A 183 -16.99 -3.56 12.35
C ARG A 183 -15.90 -2.49 12.30
N THR A 184 -14.83 -2.71 13.04
CA THR A 184 -13.65 -1.84 13.04
C THR A 184 -12.98 -1.87 11.67
N ALA A 185 -12.77 -3.04 11.08
CA ALA A 185 -12.21 -3.21 9.75
C ALA A 185 -12.97 -2.39 8.69
N MET A 186 -14.30 -2.48 8.68
CA MET A 186 -15.15 -1.70 7.75
C MET A 186 -15.08 -0.18 7.99
N ARG A 187 -14.93 0.25 9.23
CA ARG A 187 -14.73 1.67 9.57
C ARG A 187 -13.37 2.17 9.07
N VAL A 188 -12.31 1.42 9.33
CA VAL A 188 -10.95 1.72 8.86
C VAL A 188 -10.89 1.78 7.33
N ALA A 189 -11.48 0.81 6.64
CA ALA A 189 -11.56 0.84 5.17
C ALA A 189 -12.19 2.14 4.66
N ARG A 190 -13.29 2.58 5.27
CA ARG A 190 -13.95 3.85 4.90
C ARG A 190 -13.10 5.08 5.22
N HIS A 191 -12.31 5.05 6.30
CA HIS A 191 -11.43 6.17 6.64
C HIS A 191 -10.21 6.23 5.71
N LEU A 192 -9.60 5.09 5.36
CA LEU A 192 -8.52 5.03 4.36
C LEU A 192 -8.96 5.58 3.00
N LEU A 193 -10.15 5.18 2.51
CA LEU A 193 -10.67 5.69 1.23
C LEU A 193 -11.02 7.19 1.30
N ARG A 194 -11.51 7.68 2.45
CA ARG A 194 -11.73 9.12 2.65
C ARG A 194 -10.41 9.89 2.76
N GLY A 195 -9.41 9.31 3.41
CA GLY A 195 -8.04 9.86 3.47
C GLY A 195 -7.43 9.96 2.07
N HIS A 196 -7.54 8.89 1.28
CA HIS A 196 -7.15 8.92 -0.13
C HIS A 196 -7.81 10.08 -0.88
N ALA A 197 -9.13 10.20 -0.78
CA ALA A 197 -9.86 11.25 -1.50
C ALA A 197 -9.57 12.68 -1.00
N ALA A 198 -9.21 12.84 0.28
CA ALA A 198 -8.75 14.12 0.82
C ALA A 198 -7.35 14.46 0.27
N ALA A 199 -6.42 13.50 0.33
CA ALA A 199 -5.08 13.62 -0.24
C ALA A 199 -5.13 13.92 -1.75
N TYR A 200 -5.96 13.19 -2.53
CA TYR A 200 -6.16 13.43 -3.96
C TYR A 200 -6.50 14.90 -4.25
N ARG A 201 -7.52 15.43 -3.58
CA ARG A 201 -7.93 16.83 -3.79
C ARG A 201 -6.86 17.81 -3.35
N ARG A 202 -6.17 17.52 -2.24
CA ARG A 202 -5.11 18.38 -1.75
C ARG A 202 -3.93 18.44 -2.70
N ILE A 203 -3.54 17.31 -3.28
CA ILE A 203 -2.48 17.23 -4.30
C ILE A 203 -2.86 18.06 -5.51
N HIS A 204 -4.06 17.88 -6.09
CA HIS A 204 -4.51 18.65 -7.25
C HIS A 204 -4.71 20.15 -6.96
N THR A 205 -4.93 20.55 -5.71
CA THR A 205 -4.93 21.97 -5.32
C THR A 205 -3.53 22.57 -5.38
N LEU A 206 -2.51 21.81 -4.99
CA LEU A 206 -1.10 22.25 -4.96
C LEU A 206 -0.39 22.05 -6.31
N GLN A 207 -0.75 20.99 -7.00
CA GLN A 207 -0.15 20.55 -8.26
C GLN A 207 -1.25 20.07 -9.21
N PRO A 208 -1.92 20.97 -9.96
CA PRO A 208 -3.11 20.65 -10.77
C PRO A 208 -2.89 19.55 -11.81
N GLU A 209 -1.70 19.45 -12.39
CA GLU A 209 -1.35 18.47 -13.43
C GLU A 209 -0.81 17.15 -12.87
N ALA A 210 -0.82 16.97 -11.54
CA ALA A 210 -0.36 15.74 -10.92
C ALA A 210 -1.23 14.54 -11.34
N ARG A 211 -0.61 13.38 -11.39
CA ARG A 211 -1.28 12.08 -11.60
C ARG A 211 -1.37 11.37 -10.26
N VAL A 212 -2.58 11.24 -9.73
CA VAL A 212 -2.82 10.74 -8.38
C VAL A 212 -3.64 9.47 -8.39
N GLY A 213 -3.15 8.45 -7.72
CA GLY A 213 -3.84 7.16 -7.60
C GLY A 213 -3.60 6.46 -6.28
N LEU A 214 -3.96 5.21 -6.23
CA LEU A 214 -3.61 4.29 -5.14
C LEU A 214 -3.15 2.95 -5.72
N ALA A 215 -2.37 2.20 -4.96
CA ALA A 215 -2.03 0.83 -5.30
C ALA A 215 -2.96 -0.13 -4.56
N HIS A 216 -3.54 -1.08 -5.28
CA HIS A 216 -4.49 -2.05 -4.75
C HIS A 216 -3.92 -3.47 -4.89
N ASN A 217 -3.89 -4.22 -3.79
CA ASN A 217 -3.55 -5.64 -3.86
C ASN A 217 -4.70 -6.41 -4.49
N MET A 218 -4.43 -7.04 -5.62
CA MET A 218 -5.44 -7.79 -6.35
C MET A 218 -5.13 -9.27 -6.33
N ARG A 219 -6.13 -10.07 -6.03
CA ARG A 219 -6.06 -11.54 -6.07
C ARG A 219 -7.05 -12.07 -7.10
N ILE A 220 -6.63 -13.03 -7.89
CA ILE A 220 -7.57 -13.85 -8.67
C ILE A 220 -8.10 -14.94 -7.74
N LEU A 221 -9.42 -15.06 -7.65
CA LEU A 221 -10.12 -15.95 -6.75
C LEU A 221 -11.03 -16.89 -7.56
N ASP A 222 -10.52 -18.08 -7.88
CA ASP A 222 -11.25 -19.07 -8.67
C ASP A 222 -12.01 -20.06 -7.77
N PRO A 223 -13.21 -20.50 -8.17
CA PRO A 223 -13.90 -21.54 -7.46
C PRO A 223 -13.16 -22.89 -7.60
N ALA A 224 -12.95 -23.60 -6.48
CA ALA A 224 -12.28 -24.90 -6.46
C ALA A 224 -12.99 -25.91 -7.37
N ASN A 225 -14.31 -25.88 -7.39
CA ASN A 225 -15.12 -26.61 -8.36
C ASN A 225 -16.00 -25.63 -9.14
N PRO A 226 -15.70 -25.33 -10.43
CA PRO A 226 -16.49 -24.41 -11.25
C PRO A 226 -17.96 -24.85 -11.43
N ARG A 227 -18.31 -26.12 -11.19
CA ARG A 227 -19.68 -26.63 -11.22
C ARG A 227 -20.41 -26.48 -9.89
N SER A 228 -19.68 -26.34 -8.78
CA SER A 228 -20.26 -26.13 -7.44
C SER A 228 -20.87 -24.71 -7.32
N PHE A 229 -22.17 -24.64 -7.03
CA PHE A 229 -22.84 -23.36 -6.78
C PHE A 229 -22.23 -22.64 -5.58
N LEU A 230 -21.91 -23.38 -4.50
CA LEU A 230 -21.38 -22.79 -3.27
C LEU A 230 -19.95 -22.24 -3.48
N ASP A 231 -19.07 -22.98 -4.14
CA ASP A 231 -17.71 -22.52 -4.40
C ASP A 231 -17.69 -21.24 -5.26
N ARG A 232 -18.53 -21.21 -6.30
CA ARG A 232 -18.69 -20.01 -7.14
C ARG A 232 -19.21 -18.81 -6.34
N ARG A 233 -20.17 -19.02 -5.45
CA ARG A 233 -20.76 -17.94 -4.63
C ARG A 233 -19.74 -17.38 -3.64
N VAL A 234 -18.96 -18.23 -3.03
CA VAL A 234 -17.95 -17.83 -2.04
C VAL A 234 -16.77 -17.14 -2.72
N ALA A 235 -16.27 -17.68 -3.83
CA ALA A 235 -15.22 -17.03 -4.62
C ALA A 235 -15.66 -15.64 -5.09
N ALA A 236 -16.87 -15.52 -5.65
CA ALA A 236 -17.42 -14.22 -6.07
C ALA A 236 -17.63 -13.24 -4.91
N TRP A 237 -17.98 -13.73 -3.72
CA TRP A 237 -18.13 -12.87 -2.54
C TRP A 237 -16.78 -12.41 -1.99
N GLN A 238 -15.77 -13.27 -1.97
CA GLN A 238 -14.41 -12.90 -1.61
C GLN A 238 -13.82 -11.89 -2.62
N ASP A 239 -13.98 -12.13 -3.94
CA ASP A 239 -13.56 -11.16 -4.97
C ASP A 239 -14.23 -9.80 -4.78
N ARG A 240 -15.54 -9.79 -4.56
CA ARG A 240 -16.27 -8.55 -4.30
C ARG A 240 -15.72 -7.83 -3.06
N SER A 241 -15.45 -8.55 -1.99
CA SER A 241 -15.05 -7.97 -0.70
C SER A 241 -13.60 -7.48 -0.73
N TYR A 242 -12.71 -8.23 -1.37
CA TYR A 242 -11.29 -7.95 -1.38
C TYR A 242 -10.88 -7.02 -2.52
N ASN A 243 -11.33 -7.30 -3.75
CA ASN A 243 -10.94 -6.56 -4.94
C ASN A 243 -11.86 -5.35 -5.20
N ARG A 244 -13.17 -5.57 -5.31
CA ARG A 244 -14.09 -4.55 -5.86
C ARG A 244 -14.58 -3.54 -4.84
N ALA A 245 -14.76 -3.93 -3.58
CA ALA A 245 -15.39 -3.06 -2.59
C ALA A 245 -14.59 -1.77 -2.31
N PHE A 246 -13.27 -1.83 -2.44
CA PHE A 246 -12.39 -0.68 -2.23
C PHE A 246 -12.35 0.28 -3.44
N LEU A 247 -12.40 -0.24 -4.66
CA LEU A 247 -12.33 0.57 -5.87
C LEU A 247 -13.69 1.12 -6.31
N ALA A 248 -14.77 0.37 -6.07
CA ALA A 248 -16.11 0.76 -6.51
C ALA A 248 -16.56 2.15 -6.02
N PRO A 249 -16.35 2.56 -4.75
CA PRO A 249 -16.74 3.90 -4.30
C PRO A 249 -15.97 5.02 -4.99
N LEU A 250 -14.70 4.79 -5.34
CA LEU A 250 -13.85 5.78 -6.00
C LEU A 250 -14.27 6.03 -7.46
N VAL A 251 -14.80 4.99 -8.11
CA VAL A 251 -15.28 5.07 -9.49
C VAL A 251 -16.74 5.52 -9.56
N SER A 252 -17.62 4.81 -8.83
CA SER A 252 -19.08 5.01 -8.93
C SER A 252 -19.63 6.12 -8.04
N GLY A 253 -18.96 6.42 -6.93
CA GLY A 253 -19.51 7.29 -5.87
C GLY A 253 -20.56 6.62 -4.99
N TRP A 254 -20.56 5.27 -4.94
CA TRP A 254 -21.46 4.49 -4.11
C TRP A 254 -20.70 3.47 -3.28
N TRP A 255 -21.02 3.35 -2.00
CA TRP A 255 -20.49 2.29 -1.17
C TRP A 255 -20.94 0.93 -1.70
N SER A 256 -20.03 -0.03 -1.67
CA SER A 256 -20.26 -1.43 -2.05
C SER A 256 -20.09 -2.33 -0.84
N LEU A 257 -20.98 -3.32 -0.68
CA LEU A 257 -20.82 -4.34 0.35
C LEU A 257 -19.47 -5.08 0.18
N PRO A 258 -18.75 -5.37 1.28
CA PRO A 258 -19.18 -5.22 2.69
C PRO A 258 -18.90 -3.84 3.31
N LEU A 259 -18.29 -2.88 2.60
CA LEU A 259 -17.86 -1.60 3.18
C LEU A 259 -19.03 -0.68 3.55
N GLY A 260 -20.22 -0.90 2.98
CA GLY A 260 -21.39 -0.12 3.27
C GLY A 260 -22.41 -0.15 2.13
N PHE A 261 -23.43 0.69 2.27
CA PHE A 261 -24.44 0.90 1.27
C PHE A 261 -24.81 2.40 1.24
N GLY A 262 -25.15 2.92 0.07
CA GLY A 262 -25.56 4.32 -0.10
C GLY A 262 -24.49 5.20 -0.75
N PRO A 263 -24.74 6.52 -0.82
CA PRO A 263 -23.89 7.46 -1.55
C PRO A 263 -22.52 7.68 -0.87
N ALA A 264 -21.51 7.76 -1.69
CA ALA A 264 -20.12 8.08 -1.34
C ALA A 264 -19.55 9.14 -2.31
N TRP A 265 -20.35 10.13 -2.68
CA TRP A 265 -20.04 11.07 -3.77
C TRP A 265 -18.72 11.81 -3.59
N ARG A 266 -18.29 12.03 -2.34
CA ARG A 266 -16.99 12.65 -2.06
C ARG A 266 -15.79 11.77 -2.43
N LEU A 267 -16.00 10.49 -2.72
CA LEU A 267 -14.97 9.56 -3.19
C LEU A 267 -14.92 9.45 -4.71
N ARG A 268 -16.00 9.86 -5.39
CA ARG A 268 -16.11 9.73 -6.83
C ARG A 268 -15.08 10.60 -7.55
N LYS A 269 -14.48 10.06 -8.61
CA LYS A 269 -13.48 10.74 -9.46
C LYS A 269 -12.28 11.23 -8.65
N THR A 270 -11.76 10.39 -7.77
CA THR A 270 -10.53 10.65 -7.03
C THR A 270 -9.41 9.68 -7.40
N LEU A 271 -9.40 9.22 -8.65
CA LEU A 271 -8.37 8.36 -9.24
C LEU A 271 -8.05 8.83 -10.65
N ASP A 272 -6.78 9.12 -10.93
CA ASP A 272 -6.27 9.32 -12.29
C ASP A 272 -5.70 8.00 -12.82
N TRP A 273 -5.22 7.13 -11.93
CA TRP A 273 -4.70 5.81 -12.23
C TRP A 273 -4.91 4.84 -11.06
N VAL A 274 -4.81 3.55 -11.32
CA VAL A 274 -4.83 2.48 -10.32
C VAL A 274 -3.60 1.61 -10.50
N GLY A 275 -2.79 1.47 -9.43
CA GLY A 275 -1.72 0.49 -9.37
C GLY A 275 -2.27 -0.89 -8.99
N LEU A 276 -1.85 -1.91 -9.69
CA LEU A 276 -2.19 -3.29 -9.39
C LEU A 276 -0.97 -3.99 -8.79
N ASN A 277 -1.05 -4.32 -7.50
CA ASN A 277 -0.10 -5.20 -6.85
C ASN A 277 -0.65 -6.62 -6.95
N TYR A 278 -0.07 -7.42 -7.83
CA TYR A 278 -0.51 -8.78 -8.10
C TYR A 278 0.58 -9.78 -7.72
N TYR A 279 0.28 -10.69 -6.80
CA TYR A 279 1.24 -11.64 -6.26
C TYR A 279 0.79 -13.10 -6.37
N THR A 280 -0.53 -13.35 -6.37
CA THR A 280 -1.03 -14.73 -6.28
C THR A 280 -2.41 -14.89 -6.88
N ARG A 281 -2.69 -16.13 -7.26
CA ARG A 281 -3.98 -16.66 -7.66
C ARG A 281 -4.40 -17.73 -6.67
N ASP A 282 -5.57 -17.60 -6.10
CA ASP A 282 -6.09 -18.51 -5.09
C ASP A 282 -7.27 -19.32 -5.65
N VAL A 283 -7.38 -20.54 -5.18
CA VAL A 283 -8.54 -21.43 -5.41
C VAL A 283 -9.38 -21.46 -4.13
N VAL A 284 -10.68 -21.24 -4.25
CA VAL A 284 -11.61 -21.05 -3.13
C VAL A 284 -12.65 -22.17 -3.09
N ALA A 285 -12.65 -22.94 -2.01
CA ALA A 285 -13.68 -23.93 -1.72
C ALA A 285 -14.62 -23.42 -0.60
N PHE A 286 -15.90 -23.77 -0.70
CA PHE A 286 -16.85 -23.48 0.37
C PHE A 286 -16.55 -24.34 1.61
N ASP A 287 -16.41 -23.68 2.76
CA ASP A 287 -16.26 -24.33 4.07
C ASP A 287 -17.10 -23.61 5.13
N ARG A 288 -18.08 -24.32 5.70
CA ARG A 288 -18.95 -23.79 6.77
C ARG A 288 -18.18 -23.37 8.03
N ARG A 289 -16.99 -23.94 8.25
CA ARG A 289 -16.14 -23.63 9.40
C ARG A 289 -15.30 -22.37 9.20
N ALA A 290 -15.15 -21.91 7.97
CA ALA A 290 -14.36 -20.74 7.60
C ALA A 290 -15.16 -19.42 7.62
N ALA A 291 -16.02 -19.20 8.61
CA ALA A 291 -16.87 -18.03 8.69
C ALA A 291 -16.06 -16.69 8.69
N ARG A 292 -14.89 -16.70 9.34
CA ARG A 292 -13.97 -15.53 9.35
C ARG A 292 -13.38 -15.22 7.98
N GLN A 293 -13.29 -16.21 7.09
CA GLN A 293 -12.83 -16.10 5.71
C GLN A 293 -14.02 -16.01 4.73
N LEU A 294 -15.15 -15.49 5.18
CA LEU A 294 -16.39 -15.36 4.40
C LEU A 294 -16.87 -16.71 3.85
N PHE A 295 -16.71 -17.79 4.63
CA PHE A 295 -17.05 -19.18 4.30
C PHE A 295 -16.25 -19.78 3.13
N GLY A 296 -15.13 -19.15 2.74
CA GLY A 296 -14.23 -19.66 1.69
C GLY A 296 -12.89 -20.08 2.26
N ARG A 297 -12.52 -21.34 2.10
CA ARG A 297 -11.17 -21.84 2.36
C ARG A 297 -10.33 -21.65 1.11
N ASN A 298 -9.24 -20.89 1.24
CA ASN A 298 -8.34 -20.54 0.15
C ASN A 298 -7.16 -21.52 0.10
N PHE A 299 -6.80 -21.92 -1.11
CA PHE A 299 -5.63 -22.74 -1.43
C PHE A 299 -4.84 -22.04 -2.53
N HIS A 300 -3.53 -22.17 -2.53
CA HIS A 300 -2.74 -21.77 -3.68
C HIS A 300 -2.96 -22.73 -4.84
N HIS A 301 -2.90 -22.23 -6.06
CA HIS A 301 -2.89 -23.08 -7.24
C HIS A 301 -1.62 -23.91 -7.25
N GLU A 302 -1.70 -25.20 -7.62
CA GLU A 302 -0.56 -26.14 -7.60
C GLU A 302 0.64 -25.63 -8.42
N ASP A 303 0.37 -24.88 -9.50
CA ASP A 303 1.39 -24.32 -10.40
C ASP A 303 1.76 -22.86 -10.06
N ALA A 304 1.30 -22.31 -8.93
CA ALA A 304 1.55 -20.93 -8.55
C ALA A 304 2.48 -20.82 -7.35
N GLU A 305 3.62 -20.17 -7.53
CA GLU A 305 4.47 -19.72 -6.43
C GLU A 305 4.03 -18.31 -5.99
N PRO A 306 3.36 -18.17 -4.83
CA PRO A 306 2.98 -16.85 -4.36
C PRO A 306 4.22 -16.08 -3.88
N VAL A 307 4.44 -14.88 -4.38
CA VAL A 307 5.57 -14.02 -3.99
C VAL A 307 5.23 -13.09 -2.80
N SER A 308 4.02 -13.22 -2.23
CA SER A 308 3.59 -12.38 -1.10
C SER A 308 4.39 -12.61 0.19
N TYR A 309 5.08 -13.73 0.32
CA TYR A 309 5.95 -13.99 1.48
C TYR A 309 7.17 -13.06 1.55
N THR A 310 7.60 -12.47 0.45
CA THR A 310 8.72 -11.54 0.42
C THR A 310 8.45 -10.26 1.21
N HIS A 311 7.20 -9.93 1.44
CA HIS A 311 6.80 -8.80 2.28
C HIS A 311 6.76 -9.10 3.78
N LEU A 312 6.77 -10.39 4.15
CA LEU A 312 6.70 -10.84 5.54
C LEU A 312 8.07 -11.21 6.12
N THR A 313 9.08 -11.34 5.26
CA THR A 313 10.43 -11.77 5.67
C THR A 313 11.45 -10.75 5.21
N LEU A 314 11.42 -9.60 5.82
CA LEU A 314 12.18 -8.44 5.41
C LEU A 314 13.70 -8.60 5.26
N PRO A 315 14.44 -9.38 6.02
CA PRO A 315 15.89 -9.45 5.83
C PRO A 315 16.37 -10.49 4.82
N THR A 316 15.50 -11.38 4.33
CA THR A 316 15.92 -12.53 3.52
C THR A 316 16.09 -12.28 2.02
N ILE A 317 15.86 -11.08 1.55
CA ILE A 317 16.00 -10.73 0.12
C ILE A 317 17.48 -10.59 -0.30
N TYR A 318 18.43 -10.74 0.61
CA TYR A 318 19.84 -10.50 0.35
C TYR A 318 20.71 -11.71 0.22
N SER A 319 20.15 -12.87 0.03
CA SER A 319 20.92 -14.07 -0.29
C SER A 319 20.76 -14.47 -1.75
N VAL A 320 20.92 -13.51 -2.66
CA VAL A 320 21.18 -13.83 -4.08
C VAL A 320 22.32 -12.98 -4.57
#